data_cdceedcff0ae0084fa5634cb41c25eb6
#
_entry.id   cdceedcff0ae0084fa5634cb41c25eb6
#
_cell.length_a   1.000
_cell.length_b   1.000
_cell.length_c   1.000
_cell.angle_alpha   90.00
_cell.angle_beta   90.00
_cell.angle_gamma   90.00
#
_symmetry.space_group_name_H-M   'P 1'
#
loop_
_entity.id
_entity.type
_entity.pdbx_description
1 polymer ?
#
loop_
_entity_poly.entity_id
_entity_poly.type
_entity_poly.pdbx_seq_one_letter_code
_entity_poly.pdbx_strand_id
1 'polypeptide(L)' 'MDEPTLEDVARRYPDWDCWRGTDMLYHAQLRISDPPVLVRGEDPLDLQDQIQAAIYRVQ' A
#
# COMPACT_ATOMS: atom_id res chain seq x y z
N MET A 1 7.76 19.93 -0.50
CA MET A 1 6.80 19.02 -1.11
C MET A 1 6.08 18.25 -0.02
N ASP A 2 4.79 18.14 -0.15
CA ASP A 2 3.99 17.47 0.87
C ASP A 2 4.11 15.95 0.73
N GLU A 3 4.03 15.28 1.86
CA GLU A 3 4.00 13.82 1.87
C GLU A 3 2.71 13.33 1.22
N PRO A 4 2.75 12.16 0.58
CA PRO A 4 1.54 11.60 -0.02
C PRO A 4 0.51 11.25 1.04
N THR A 5 -0.76 11.41 0.70
CA THR A 5 -1.85 10.93 1.53
C THR A 5 -2.20 9.50 1.14
N LEU A 6 -3.02 8.84 1.96
CA LEU A 6 -3.50 7.49 1.61
C LEU A 6 -4.25 7.51 0.28
N GLU A 7 -5.02 8.57 0.03
CA GLU A 7 -5.73 8.73 -1.23
C GLU A 7 -4.77 8.84 -2.41
N ASP A 8 -3.66 9.56 -2.24
CA ASP A 8 -2.63 9.68 -3.28
C ASP A 8 -2.03 8.32 -3.60
N VAL A 9 -1.73 7.52 -2.58
CA VAL A 9 -1.17 6.18 -2.76
C VAL A 9 -2.17 5.29 -3.48
N ALA A 10 -3.43 5.32 -3.09
CA ALA A 10 -4.47 4.52 -3.72
C ALA A 10 -4.65 4.89 -5.19
N ARG A 11 -4.53 6.18 -5.51
CA ARG A 11 -4.65 6.65 -6.89
C ARG A 11 -3.45 6.23 -7.74
N ARG A 12 -2.27 6.22 -7.14
CA ARG A 12 -1.04 5.84 -7.84
C ARG A 12 -0.98 4.34 -8.11
N TYR A 13 -1.54 3.54 -7.21
CA TYR A 13 -1.55 2.10 -7.30
C TYR A 13 -3.00 1.58 -7.29
N PRO A 14 -3.73 1.75 -8.40
CA PRO A 14 -5.17 1.43 -8.43
C PRO A 14 -5.49 -0.05 -8.30
N ASP A 15 -4.50 -0.92 -8.50
CA ASP A 15 -4.69 -2.37 -8.32
C ASP A 15 -4.61 -2.79 -6.85
N TRP A 16 -4.29 -1.84 -5.97
CA TRP A 16 -4.16 -2.10 -4.55
C TRP A 16 -5.31 -1.44 -3.80
N ASP A 17 -5.91 -2.17 -2.88
CA ASP A 17 -6.87 -1.62 -1.93
C ASP A 17 -6.11 -1.12 -0.72
N CYS A 18 -6.23 0.18 -0.41
CA CYS A 18 -5.52 0.81 0.69
C CYS A 18 -6.52 1.28 1.74
N TRP A 19 -6.18 1.07 3.02
CA TRP A 19 -7.04 1.53 4.11
C TRP A 19 -6.20 1.76 5.36
N ARG A 20 -6.82 2.45 6.33
CA ARG A 20 -6.21 2.66 7.64
C ARG A 20 -6.85 1.68 8.62
N GLY A 21 -6.01 0.85 9.25
CA GLY A 21 -6.49 -0.15 10.20
C GLY A 21 -6.76 0.43 11.58
N THR A 22 -7.41 -0.37 12.42
CA THR A 22 -7.68 0.01 13.81
C THR A 22 -6.43 -0.02 14.67
N ASP A 23 -5.35 -0.60 14.15
CA ASP A 23 -4.03 -0.64 14.81
C ASP A 23 -3.21 0.63 14.54
N MET A 24 -3.82 1.66 13.95
CA MET A 24 -3.18 2.92 13.58
C MET A 24 -2.19 2.79 12.42
N LEU A 25 -2.10 1.63 11.80
CA LEU A 25 -1.25 1.41 10.64
C LEU A 25 -2.05 1.53 9.35
N TYR A 26 -1.34 1.84 8.27
CA TYR A 26 -1.91 1.84 6.93
C TYR A 26 -1.65 0.49 6.29
N HIS A 27 -2.63 -0.03 5.58
CA HIS A 27 -2.58 -1.34 4.96
C HIS A 27 -2.89 -1.24 3.48
N ALA A 28 -2.34 -2.15 2.70
CA ALA A 28 -2.67 -2.27 1.29
C ALA A 28 -2.67 -3.74 0.90
N GLN A 29 -3.64 -4.12 0.09
CA GLN A 29 -3.75 -5.48 -0.42
C GLN A 29 -3.87 -5.44 -1.94
N LEU A 30 -3.06 -6.24 -2.61
CA LEU A 30 -3.16 -6.38 -4.07
C LEU A 30 -4.48 -7.08 -4.39
N ARG A 31 -5.30 -6.40 -5.21
CA ARG A 31 -6.69 -6.79 -5.44
C ARG A 31 -6.81 -8.16 -6.11
N ILE A 32 -5.94 -8.40 -7.09
CA ILE A 32 -5.98 -9.64 -7.86
C ILE A 32 -4.61 -10.33 -7.71
N SER A 33 -4.53 -11.23 -6.74
CA SER A 33 -3.31 -12.01 -6.55
C SER A 33 -3.64 -13.31 -5.81
N ASP A 34 -2.87 -14.36 -6.11
CA ASP A 34 -3.01 -15.65 -5.46
C ASP A 34 -1.61 -16.24 -5.31
N PRO A 35 -1.08 -16.31 -4.07
CA PRO A 35 -1.73 -15.93 -2.81
C PRO A 35 -1.87 -14.42 -2.65
N PRO A 36 -2.75 -13.97 -1.76
CA PRO A 36 -2.92 -12.54 -1.53
C PRO A 36 -1.63 -11.88 -1.05
N VAL A 37 -1.36 -10.68 -1.58
CA VAL A 37 -0.21 -9.88 -1.15
C VAL A 37 -0.72 -8.74 -0.29
N LEU A 38 -0.25 -8.69 0.96
CA LEU A 38 -0.66 -7.69 1.93
C LEU A 38 0.57 -7.01 2.47
N VAL A 39 0.55 -5.67 2.50
CA VAL A 39 1.64 -4.87 3.06
C VAL A 39 1.06 -3.87 4.05
N ARG A 40 1.91 -3.33 4.91
CA ARG A 40 1.51 -2.32 5.88
C ARG A 40 2.64 -1.32 6.07
N GLY A 41 2.28 -0.12 6.53
CA GLY A 41 3.24 0.94 6.81
C GLY A 41 2.73 1.85 7.91
N GLU A 42 3.62 2.60 8.52
CA GLU A 42 3.30 3.51 9.61
C GLU A 42 2.62 4.78 9.11
N ASP A 43 2.86 5.15 7.86
CA ASP A 43 2.26 6.31 7.23
C ASP A 43 2.10 6.04 5.73
N PRO A 44 1.42 6.93 4.99
CA PRO A 44 1.21 6.69 3.56
C PRO A 44 2.51 6.58 2.75
N LEU A 45 3.55 7.34 3.12
CA LEU A 45 4.84 7.25 2.44
C LEU A 45 5.47 5.90 2.66
N ASP A 46 5.47 5.41 3.90
CA ASP A 46 5.99 4.09 4.23
C ASP A 46 5.19 3.00 3.51
N LEU A 47 3.86 3.15 3.47
CA LEU A 47 3.01 2.21 2.75
C LEU A 47 3.36 2.16 1.27
N GLN A 48 3.60 3.33 0.65
CA GLN A 48 4.01 3.40 -0.74
C GLN A 48 5.31 2.63 -0.97
N ASP A 49 6.28 2.80 -0.08
CA ASP A 49 7.55 2.09 -0.16
C ASP A 49 7.34 0.57 -0.06
N GLN A 50 6.44 0.14 0.82
CA GLN A 50 6.13 -1.28 0.98
C GLN A 50 5.46 -1.86 -0.27
N ILE A 51 4.58 -1.10 -0.89
CA ILE A 51 3.94 -1.52 -2.15
C ILE A 51 5.00 -1.68 -3.23
N GLN A 52 5.90 -0.72 -3.37
CA GLN A 52 6.96 -0.80 -4.37
C GLN A 52 7.86 -2.02 -4.14
N ALA A 53 8.23 -2.27 -2.89
CA ALA A 53 9.04 -3.45 -2.56
C ALA A 53 8.31 -4.74 -2.92
N ALA A 54 7.01 -4.81 -2.70
CA ALA A 54 6.22 -5.98 -3.04
C ALA A 54 6.14 -6.19 -4.55
N ILE A 55 6.01 -5.11 -5.32
CA ILE A 55 5.97 -5.19 -6.79
C ILE A 55 7.29 -5.76 -7.31
N TYR A 56 8.42 -5.28 -6.79
CA TYR A 56 9.72 -5.81 -7.20
C TYR A 56 9.89 -7.28 -6.84
N ARG A 57 9.32 -7.69 -5.72
CA ARG A 57 9.46 -9.07 -5.23
C ARG A 57 8.65 -10.05 -6.07
N VAL A 58 7.54 -9.61 -6.64
CA VAL A 58 6.63 -10.44 -7.41
C VAL A 58 7.09 -10.62 -8.86
N GLN A 59 7.98 -9.77 -9.34
CA GLN A 59 8.54 -9.89 -10.69
C GLN A 59 9.74 -10.88 -10.71
#